data_a1f7e6a58649707458eab2c7d10a9bde
#
_entry.id   a1f7e6a58649707458eab2c7d10a9bde
#
_cell.length_a   1.000
_cell.length_b   1.000
_cell.length_c   1.000
_cell.angle_alpha   90.00
_cell.angle_beta   90.00
_cell.angle_gamma   90.00
#
_symmetry.space_group_name_H-M   'P 1'
#
loop_
_entity.id
_entity.type
_entity.pdbx_description
1 polymer ?
#
loop_
_entity_poly.entity_id
_entity_poly.type
_entity_poly.pdbx_seq_one_letter_code
_entity_poly.pdbx_strand_id
1 'polypeptide(L)'
;MRLPVGLLLGLLGLCAGVQAQSVARGQALFESRCVACHSLDANRVGPALRGVVGRTAGKAKDYFYSEAMAAATHVWDAPKLKAWLTNPENVVPGQEMNYRLDIPTDREDVVAYLATLTPAAK
;
A
#
# COMPACT_ATOMS: atom_id res chain seq x y z
N MET A 1 -24.80 54.44 32.24
CA MET A 1 -23.71 53.48 32.29
C MET A 1 -24.00 52.43 31.23
N ARG A 2 -23.34 52.46 30.09
CA ARG A 2 -23.57 51.53 28.97
C ARG A 2 -22.38 50.58 28.87
N LEU A 3 -22.63 49.30 29.03
CA LEU A 3 -21.63 48.22 28.87
C LEU A 3 -21.46 47.94 27.36
N PRO A 4 -20.22 47.77 26.89
CA PRO A 4 -20.00 47.37 25.51
C PRO A 4 -20.24 45.85 25.37
N VAL A 5 -21.06 45.48 24.40
CA VAL A 5 -21.25 44.11 23.95
C VAL A 5 -19.99 43.69 23.20
N GLY A 6 -19.20 42.83 23.81
CA GLY A 6 -18.03 42.24 23.17
C GLY A 6 -18.45 41.21 22.12
N LEU A 7 -18.10 41.50 20.88
CA LEU A 7 -18.27 40.61 19.73
C LEU A 7 -17.23 39.50 19.80
N LEU A 8 -17.59 38.32 20.28
CA LEU A 8 -16.79 37.14 20.20
C LEU A 8 -16.79 36.60 18.75
N LEU A 9 -15.78 36.94 17.98
CA LEU A 9 -15.50 36.23 16.73
C LEU A 9 -15.00 34.82 17.05
N GLY A 10 -15.90 33.84 16.88
CA GLY A 10 -15.51 32.44 16.89
C GLY A 10 -14.64 32.10 15.66
N LEU A 11 -13.36 31.81 15.88
CA LEU A 11 -12.52 31.17 14.88
C LEU A 11 -13.05 29.73 14.66
N LEU A 12 -13.83 29.56 13.59
CA LEU A 12 -14.06 28.21 13.04
C LEU A 12 -12.73 27.72 12.42
N GLY A 13 -11.96 26.97 13.18
CA GLY A 13 -10.83 26.23 12.65
C GLY A 13 -11.33 25.18 11.66
N LEU A 14 -11.06 25.36 10.37
CA LEU A 14 -11.19 24.29 9.38
C LEU A 14 -10.13 23.23 9.75
N CYS A 15 -10.54 22.19 10.48
CA CYS A 15 -9.79 20.94 10.50
C CYS A 15 -9.90 20.33 9.11
N ALA A 16 -8.90 20.55 8.25
CA ALA A 16 -8.70 19.72 7.07
C ALA A 16 -8.48 18.29 7.58
N GLY A 17 -9.54 17.46 7.52
CA GLY A 17 -9.48 16.08 7.94
C GLY A 17 -8.48 15.32 7.06
N VAL A 18 -7.38 14.87 7.66
CA VAL A 18 -6.52 13.86 7.04
C VAL A 18 -7.38 12.62 6.87
N GLN A 19 -7.61 12.22 5.62
CA GLN A 19 -8.42 11.04 5.33
C GLN A 19 -7.69 9.80 5.85
N ALA A 20 -8.28 9.12 6.85
CA ALA A 20 -7.74 7.88 7.39
C ALA A 20 -7.76 6.78 6.32
N GLN A 21 -6.73 5.91 6.35
CA GLN A 21 -6.65 4.72 5.53
C GLN A 21 -7.86 3.81 5.79
N SER A 22 -8.38 3.18 4.72
CA SER A 22 -9.49 2.24 4.82
C SER A 22 -9.04 0.83 4.42
N VAL A 23 -8.95 -0.05 5.40
CA VAL A 23 -8.64 -1.48 5.20
C VAL A 23 -9.73 -2.15 4.34
N ALA A 24 -11.01 -1.85 4.59
CA ALA A 24 -12.12 -2.42 3.83
C ALA A 24 -12.08 -1.99 2.35
N ARG A 25 -11.78 -0.71 2.09
CA ARG A 25 -11.62 -0.23 0.71
C ARG A 25 -10.35 -0.80 0.08
N GLY A 26 -9.29 -0.96 0.83
CA GLY A 26 -8.06 -1.63 0.40
C GLY A 26 -8.30 -3.08 -0.02
N GLN A 27 -9.11 -3.82 0.72
CA GLN A 27 -9.53 -5.17 0.33
C GLN A 27 -10.31 -5.17 -0.99
N ALA A 28 -11.28 -4.29 -1.16
CA ALA A 28 -12.03 -4.18 -2.39
C ALA A 28 -11.15 -3.81 -3.60
N LEU A 29 -10.16 -2.93 -3.40
CA LEU A 29 -9.15 -2.59 -4.41
C LEU A 29 -8.29 -3.81 -4.77
N PHE A 30 -7.81 -4.55 -3.77
CA PHE A 30 -7.05 -5.78 -4.00
C PHE A 30 -7.85 -6.76 -4.85
N GLU A 31 -9.09 -7.03 -4.48
CA GLU A 31 -9.97 -7.96 -5.18
C GLU A 31 -10.29 -7.52 -6.61
N SER A 32 -10.34 -6.23 -6.90
CA SER A 32 -10.62 -5.70 -8.23
C SER A 32 -9.38 -5.44 -9.09
N ARG A 33 -8.21 -5.21 -8.49
CA ARG A 33 -7.02 -4.73 -9.20
C ARG A 33 -5.84 -5.68 -9.18
N CYS A 34 -5.75 -6.58 -8.21
CA CYS A 34 -4.56 -7.38 -7.97
C CYS A 34 -4.75 -8.86 -8.29
N VAL A 35 -5.97 -9.38 -8.18
CA VAL A 35 -6.24 -10.82 -8.28
C VAL A 35 -6.13 -11.39 -9.71
N ALA A 36 -6.04 -10.55 -10.72
CA ALA A 36 -5.70 -11.03 -12.07
C ALA A 36 -4.32 -11.69 -12.12
N CYS A 37 -3.37 -11.21 -11.30
CA CYS A 37 -1.98 -11.68 -11.29
C CYS A 37 -1.54 -12.28 -9.95
N HIS A 38 -2.15 -11.87 -8.84
CA HIS A 38 -1.78 -12.29 -7.50
C HIS A 38 -2.87 -13.09 -6.78
N SER A 39 -2.44 -13.92 -5.86
CA SER A 39 -3.26 -14.53 -4.82
C SER A 39 -2.62 -14.26 -3.47
N LEU A 40 -3.37 -14.41 -2.38
CA LEU A 40 -2.80 -14.29 -1.05
C LEU A 40 -1.92 -15.47 -0.71
N ASP A 41 -2.35 -16.68 -1.05
CA ASP A 41 -1.74 -17.93 -0.56
C ASP A 41 -1.10 -18.79 -1.64
N ALA A 42 -1.16 -18.36 -2.89
CA ALA A 42 -0.56 -19.10 -4.01
C ALA A 42 0.21 -18.17 -4.94
N ASN A 43 1.33 -18.65 -5.46
CA ASN A 43 2.04 -18.00 -6.55
C ASN A 43 1.24 -18.19 -7.85
N ARG A 44 1.18 -17.13 -8.65
CA ARG A 44 0.53 -17.11 -9.96
C ARG A 44 1.43 -16.36 -10.94
N VAL A 45 0.89 -15.41 -11.70
CA VAL A 45 1.71 -14.47 -12.50
C VAL A 45 2.67 -13.72 -11.60
N GLY A 46 2.18 -13.21 -10.46
CA GLY A 46 2.99 -12.65 -9.40
C GLY A 46 3.09 -13.56 -8.17
N PRO A 47 3.97 -13.23 -7.22
CA PRO A 47 4.12 -14.01 -5.99
C PRO A 47 2.90 -13.89 -5.08
N ALA A 48 2.73 -14.87 -4.18
CA ALA A 48 1.75 -14.81 -3.10
C ALA A 48 2.00 -13.59 -2.21
N LEU A 49 0.93 -12.89 -1.82
CA LEU A 49 1.05 -11.59 -1.12
C LEU A 49 0.74 -11.65 0.38
N ARG A 50 0.22 -12.76 0.93
CA ARG A 50 0.07 -12.86 2.38
C ARG A 50 1.43 -12.73 3.06
N GLY A 51 1.54 -11.80 4.00
CA GLY A 51 2.79 -11.52 4.70
C GLY A 51 3.82 -10.73 3.89
N VAL A 52 3.42 -10.10 2.78
CA VAL A 52 4.34 -9.28 1.97
C VAL A 52 4.90 -8.10 2.75
N VAL A 53 4.09 -7.48 3.63
CA VAL A 53 4.58 -6.41 4.50
C VAL A 53 5.54 -6.98 5.52
N GLY A 54 6.78 -6.51 5.51
CA GLY A 54 7.88 -7.02 6.34
C GLY A 54 8.73 -8.12 5.68
N ARG A 55 8.36 -8.58 4.49
CA ARG A 55 9.15 -9.58 3.74
C ARG A 55 10.25 -8.92 2.92
N THR A 56 11.42 -9.54 2.89
CA THR A 56 12.49 -9.12 1.97
C THR A 56 12.06 -9.31 0.52
N ALA A 57 12.34 -8.33 -0.33
CA ALA A 57 12.05 -8.41 -1.76
C ALA A 57 12.72 -9.63 -2.41
N GLY A 58 12.04 -10.23 -3.38
CA GLY A 58 12.57 -11.40 -4.09
C GLY A 58 12.62 -12.68 -3.28
N LYS A 59 11.89 -12.79 -2.16
CA LYS A 59 12.01 -13.93 -1.22
C LYS A 59 10.70 -14.69 -0.97
N ALA A 60 9.64 -14.47 -1.75
CA ALA A 60 8.48 -15.35 -1.65
C ALA A 60 8.88 -16.79 -2.02
N LYS A 61 8.41 -17.73 -1.20
CA LYS A 61 8.74 -19.15 -1.34
C LYS A 61 8.28 -19.68 -2.71
N ASP A 62 9.16 -20.44 -3.36
CA ASP A 62 8.85 -21.16 -4.61
C ASP A 62 8.36 -20.27 -5.76
N TYR A 63 8.70 -18.97 -5.77
CA TYR A 63 8.41 -18.07 -6.86
C TYR A 63 9.69 -17.73 -7.65
N PHE A 64 9.59 -17.78 -8.98
CA PHE A 64 10.68 -17.40 -9.88
C PHE A 64 10.59 -15.91 -10.22
N TYR A 65 11.43 -15.12 -9.60
CA TYR A 65 11.52 -13.68 -9.84
C TYR A 65 12.34 -13.34 -11.08
N SER A 66 12.12 -12.16 -11.64
CA SER A 66 13.06 -11.53 -12.56
C SER A 66 14.44 -11.41 -11.91
N GLU A 67 15.49 -11.38 -12.71
CA GLU A 67 16.86 -11.20 -12.21
C GLU A 67 16.98 -9.93 -11.35
N ALA A 68 16.39 -8.82 -11.82
CA ALA A 68 16.39 -7.56 -11.09
C ALA A 68 15.72 -7.67 -9.71
N MET A 69 14.55 -8.31 -9.63
CA MET A 69 13.85 -8.48 -8.37
C MET A 69 14.56 -9.47 -7.46
N ALA A 70 15.12 -10.55 -8.00
CA ALA A 70 15.89 -11.53 -7.23
C ALA A 70 17.14 -10.90 -6.58
N ALA A 71 17.74 -9.90 -7.23
CA ALA A 71 18.89 -9.16 -6.74
C ALA A 71 18.51 -8.04 -5.74
N ALA A 72 17.24 -7.68 -5.62
CA ALA A 72 16.78 -6.64 -4.69
C ALA A 72 16.98 -7.07 -3.23
N THR A 73 17.33 -6.13 -2.36
CA THR A 73 17.70 -6.39 -0.96
C THR A 73 16.84 -5.66 0.06
N HIS A 74 15.92 -4.82 -0.38
CA HIS A 74 15.05 -4.06 0.52
C HIS A 74 13.95 -4.93 1.13
N VAL A 75 13.39 -4.44 2.22
CA VAL A 75 12.20 -5.02 2.85
C VAL A 75 10.96 -4.28 2.32
N TRP A 76 9.89 -5.01 2.07
CA TRP A 76 8.60 -4.45 1.74
C TRP A 76 7.92 -3.85 2.98
N ASP A 77 8.27 -2.64 3.34
CA ASP A 77 7.51 -1.85 4.30
C ASP A 77 6.41 -1.02 3.61
N ALA A 78 5.57 -0.35 4.38
CA ALA A 78 4.48 0.44 3.81
C ALA A 78 4.97 1.56 2.86
N PRO A 79 5.99 2.38 3.21
CA PRO A 79 6.52 3.38 2.28
C PRO A 79 7.07 2.77 0.97
N LYS A 80 7.76 1.64 1.06
CA LYS A 80 8.33 0.96 -0.10
C LYS A 80 7.26 0.37 -1.02
N LEU A 81 6.22 -0.22 -0.46
CA LEU A 81 5.07 -0.73 -1.23
C LEU A 81 4.30 0.40 -1.91
N LYS A 82 4.11 1.53 -1.25
CA LYS A 82 3.49 2.71 -1.88
C LYS A 82 4.34 3.26 -3.03
N ALA A 83 5.64 3.33 -2.87
CA ALA A 83 6.56 3.71 -3.95
C ALA A 83 6.52 2.71 -5.12
N TRP A 84 6.48 1.42 -4.83
CA TRP A 84 6.33 0.33 -5.80
C TRP A 84 5.05 0.48 -6.62
N LEU A 85 3.92 0.71 -5.97
CA LEU A 85 2.63 0.89 -6.63
C LEU A 85 2.51 2.22 -7.37
N THR A 86 3.34 3.20 -7.03
CA THR A 86 3.42 4.47 -7.77
C THR A 86 4.15 4.28 -9.10
N ASN A 87 5.30 3.62 -9.07
CA ASN A 87 6.06 3.26 -10.26
C ASN A 87 7.08 2.16 -9.91
N PRO A 88 6.81 0.91 -10.27
CA PRO A 88 7.69 -0.21 -9.97
C PRO A 88 9.12 -0.01 -10.49
N GLU A 89 9.28 0.56 -11.68
CA GLU A 89 10.59 0.77 -12.30
C GLU A 89 11.50 1.70 -11.50
N ASN A 90 10.93 2.64 -10.75
CA ASN A 90 11.71 3.54 -9.89
C ASN A 90 12.23 2.83 -8.62
N VAL A 91 11.61 1.73 -8.22
CA VAL A 91 12.03 0.96 -7.04
C VAL A 91 13.00 -0.15 -7.41
N VAL A 92 12.69 -0.91 -8.46
CA VAL A 92 13.52 -1.99 -8.99
C VAL A 92 13.62 -1.85 -10.51
N PRO A 93 14.59 -1.12 -11.01
CA PRO A 93 14.82 -1.02 -12.46
C PRO A 93 15.01 -2.40 -13.09
N GLY A 94 14.30 -2.69 -14.17
CA GLY A 94 14.28 -3.99 -14.82
C GLY A 94 13.24 -4.97 -14.27
N GLN A 95 12.36 -4.51 -13.41
CA GLN A 95 11.23 -5.29 -12.87
C GLN A 95 10.25 -5.70 -13.99
N GLU A 96 9.39 -6.68 -13.73
CA GLU A 96 8.46 -7.23 -14.73
C GLU A 96 6.97 -7.03 -14.39
N MET A 97 6.63 -6.46 -13.22
CA MET A 97 5.23 -6.28 -12.82
C MET A 97 4.50 -5.25 -13.68
N ASN A 98 5.14 -4.13 -14.00
CA ASN A 98 4.65 -3.08 -14.91
C ASN A 98 3.23 -2.56 -14.60
N TYR A 99 2.79 -2.62 -13.35
CA TYR A 99 1.49 -2.16 -12.90
C TYR A 99 1.63 -0.95 -11.99
N ARG A 100 0.77 0.04 -12.16
CA ARG A 100 0.71 1.25 -11.33
C ARG A 100 -0.68 1.45 -10.78
N LEU A 101 -0.76 1.90 -9.55
CA LEU A 101 -2.00 2.35 -8.92
C LEU A 101 -1.91 3.87 -8.76
N ASP A 102 -2.53 4.60 -9.67
CA ASP A 102 -2.25 6.04 -9.86
C ASP A 102 -2.80 6.92 -8.73
N ILE A 103 -3.88 6.51 -8.08
CA ILE A 103 -4.55 7.32 -7.05
C ILE A 103 -3.85 7.13 -5.71
N PRO A 104 -3.30 8.20 -5.08
CA PRO A 104 -2.56 8.09 -3.82
C PRO A 104 -3.36 7.44 -2.67
N THR A 105 -4.65 7.78 -2.52
CA THR A 105 -5.50 7.18 -1.49
C THR A 105 -5.73 5.70 -1.71
N ASP A 106 -5.79 5.24 -2.95
CA ASP A 106 -5.90 3.82 -3.27
C ASP A 106 -4.64 3.05 -2.84
N ARG A 107 -3.46 3.62 -3.06
CA ARG A 107 -2.20 3.03 -2.57
C ARG A 107 -2.17 2.93 -1.04
N GLU A 108 -2.59 3.98 -0.34
CA GLU A 108 -2.69 3.97 1.12
C GLU A 108 -3.60 2.85 1.61
N ASP A 109 -4.76 2.70 1.00
CA ASP A 109 -5.76 1.73 1.44
C ASP A 109 -5.36 0.29 1.13
N VAL A 110 -4.85 0.00 -0.06
CA VAL A 110 -4.43 -1.36 -0.39
C VAL A 110 -3.21 -1.79 0.43
N VAL A 111 -2.28 -0.89 0.71
CA VAL A 111 -1.14 -1.19 1.59
C VAL A 111 -1.60 -1.41 3.03
N ALA A 112 -2.54 -0.62 3.53
CA ALA A 112 -3.15 -0.85 4.84
C ALA A 112 -3.82 -2.23 4.93
N TYR A 113 -4.54 -2.64 3.90
CA TYR A 113 -5.11 -4.00 3.82
C TYR A 113 -4.03 -5.08 3.84
N LEU A 114 -3.01 -4.98 2.99
CA LEU A 114 -1.91 -5.95 2.95
C LEU A 114 -1.18 -6.05 4.30
N ALA A 115 -1.06 -4.95 5.02
CA ALA A 115 -0.44 -4.92 6.36
C ALA A 115 -1.23 -5.71 7.41
N THR A 116 -2.53 -5.94 7.21
CA THR A 116 -3.34 -6.79 8.10
C THR A 116 -3.13 -8.28 7.88
N LEU A 117 -2.52 -8.67 6.75
CA LEU A 117 -2.35 -10.05 6.34
C LEU A 117 -1.02 -10.60 6.87
N THR A 118 -1.05 -11.12 8.06
CA THR A 118 0.13 -11.76 8.65
C THR A 118 0.52 -13.03 7.88
N PRO A 119 1.82 -13.42 7.88
CA PRO A 119 2.24 -14.70 7.32
C PRO A 119 1.43 -15.86 7.89
N ALA A 120 1.18 -16.90 7.07
CA ALA A 120 0.55 -18.11 7.55
C ALA A 120 1.38 -18.72 8.69
N ALA A 121 0.72 -19.27 9.71
CA ALA A 121 1.38 -20.00 10.78
C ALA A 121 2.17 -21.20 10.19
N LYS A 122 3.40 -21.43 10.72
CA LYS A 122 4.23 -22.57 10.34
C LYS A 122 3.71 -23.86 10.96
#